data_2867e4a311fb3d5728d2c845896454a1
#
_entry.id   2867e4a311fb3d5728d2c845896454a1
#
_cell.length_a   1.000
_cell.length_b   1.000
_cell.length_c   1.000
_cell.angle_alpha   90.00
_cell.angle_beta   90.00
_cell.angle_gamma   90.00
#
_symmetry.space_group_name_H-M   'P 1'
#
loop_
_entity.id
_entity.type
_entity.pdbx_description
1 polymer ?
#
loop_
_entity_poly.entity_id
_entity_poly.type
_entity_poly.pdbx_seq_one_letter_code
_entity_poly.pdbx_strand_id
1 'polypeptide(L)'
;MRITLAVGLCLIACAAVASPRAKDAAKPDNPITAQTRESFRARINENVVTIMAGSASGTDLAIVQDIADVLDDGSALRVLPMVGKGPEQNIKDVLFLRGVDMGITQANILKHYAKTGELGANFIDQVAYIAKLFNEEMHILVRSDVNDIHELQDKPVNFGAEGSGTEITGRLVFEALGIEAREMHLSDADAIQKLKSGEIAASIVVTGKPAPALSNIKDARGLKLLAVPYIKELEDSYYPATLTHDDYPVLVPEGQRVDTVAVCAVLVSFNWNNDSPRYARLEKFVDRFFTNFDAFQKAPRHPKWREVNFAATLEGWHRSPLAQAWIDRAKQAMSTASRDHFDDFVAQASRTSGTPMSDSERADLFRAFLEWTKSHSNN
;
A
#
# COMPACT_ATOMS: atom_id res chain seq x y z
N MET A 1 -26.11 3.77 95.89
CA MET A 1 -24.94 4.64 96.06
C MET A 1 -24.64 5.20 94.67
N ARG A 2 -25.13 6.43 94.48
CA ARG A 2 -24.98 7.09 93.17
C ARG A 2 -23.78 8.01 93.22
N ILE A 3 -22.85 7.86 92.31
CA ILE A 3 -21.76 8.80 92.15
C ILE A 3 -21.93 9.47 90.82
N THR A 4 -22.19 10.78 90.89
CA THR A 4 -22.35 11.68 89.76
C THR A 4 -20.99 12.30 89.45
N LEU A 5 -20.52 12.08 88.24
CA LEU A 5 -19.28 12.72 87.74
C LEU A 5 -19.64 13.87 86.79
N ALA A 6 -19.31 15.07 87.22
CA ALA A 6 -19.48 16.27 86.41
C ALA A 6 -18.30 16.41 85.42
N VAL A 7 -18.61 16.48 84.12
CA VAL A 7 -17.65 16.74 83.08
C VAL A 7 -17.75 18.22 82.74
N GLY A 8 -16.66 18.92 82.99
CA GLY A 8 -16.49 20.33 82.65
C GLY A 8 -16.15 20.48 81.16
N LEU A 9 -16.97 21.26 80.48
CA LEU A 9 -16.82 21.59 79.06
C LEU A 9 -15.90 22.81 78.92
N CYS A 10 -14.65 22.62 78.50
CA CYS A 10 -13.75 23.70 78.13
C CYS A 10 -13.97 24.04 76.63
N LEU A 11 -14.65 25.15 76.39
CA LEU A 11 -14.75 25.76 75.05
C LEU A 11 -13.42 26.46 74.69
N ILE A 12 -12.64 25.81 73.83
CA ILE A 12 -11.49 26.47 73.18
C ILE A 12 -12.01 27.09 71.89
N ALA A 13 -12.11 28.41 71.86
CA ALA A 13 -12.38 29.14 70.63
C ALA A 13 -11.14 29.15 69.72
N CYS A 14 -11.15 28.25 68.70
CA CYS A 14 -10.18 28.34 67.61
C CYS A 14 -10.56 29.48 66.70
N ALA A 15 -9.85 30.59 66.81
CA ALA A 15 -9.88 31.65 65.79
C ALA A 15 -9.24 31.09 64.51
N ALA A 16 -10.07 30.82 63.51
CA ALA A 16 -9.61 30.49 62.18
C ALA A 16 -8.95 31.71 61.51
N VAL A 17 -7.65 31.74 61.52
CA VAL A 17 -6.89 32.71 60.68
C VAL A 17 -7.05 32.22 59.22
N ALA A 18 -7.92 32.89 58.49
CA ALA A 18 -8.02 32.69 57.06
C ALA A 18 -6.74 33.20 56.39
N SER A 19 -5.84 32.28 56.03
CA SER A 19 -4.74 32.61 55.14
C SER A 19 -5.30 33.11 53.79
N PRO A 20 -4.84 34.22 53.27
CA PRO A 20 -5.24 34.62 51.95
C PRO A 20 -4.73 33.57 50.94
N ARG A 21 -5.68 32.91 50.30
CA ARG A 21 -5.41 32.00 49.17
C ARG A 21 -4.66 32.81 48.14
N ALA A 22 -3.36 32.56 48.00
CA ALA A 22 -2.57 33.09 46.91
C ALA A 22 -3.31 32.78 45.60
N LYS A 23 -3.84 33.77 44.92
CA LYS A 23 -4.28 33.62 43.53
C LYS A 23 -3.08 33.07 42.79
N ASP A 24 -3.21 31.86 42.26
CA ASP A 24 -2.28 31.32 41.29
C ASP A 24 -2.13 32.40 40.21
N ALA A 25 -1.09 33.21 40.33
CA ALA A 25 -0.67 34.08 39.26
C ALA A 25 -0.25 33.12 38.13
N ALA A 26 -1.09 33.05 37.13
CA ALA A 26 -0.71 32.40 35.88
C ALA A 26 0.68 32.93 35.51
N LYS A 27 1.69 32.07 35.52
CA LYS A 27 3.01 32.44 35.02
C LYS A 27 2.79 33.06 33.66
N PRO A 28 3.29 34.26 33.37
CA PRO A 28 3.19 34.83 32.06
C PRO A 28 3.84 33.84 31.10
N ASP A 29 3.06 33.32 30.14
CA ASP A 29 3.61 32.54 29.05
C ASP A 29 4.70 33.38 28.40
N ASN A 30 5.94 32.97 28.58
CA ASN A 30 7.07 33.67 28.00
C ASN A 30 6.90 33.65 26.48
N PRO A 31 6.67 34.77 25.79
CA PRO A 31 6.40 34.74 24.35
C PRO A 31 7.51 34.09 23.54
N ILE A 32 8.76 34.08 24.04
CA ILE A 32 9.88 33.37 23.42
C ILE A 32 9.71 31.87 23.52
N THR A 33 9.20 31.32 24.62
CA THR A 33 8.96 29.90 24.77
C THR A 33 7.78 29.40 23.94
N ALA A 34 6.70 30.20 23.81
CA ALA A 34 5.56 29.93 22.95
C ALA A 34 5.99 29.91 21.48
N GLN A 35 6.73 30.91 21.03
CA GLN A 35 7.24 31.03 19.67
C GLN A 35 8.24 29.91 19.33
N THR A 36 9.12 29.53 20.28
CA THR A 36 10.05 28.37 20.08
C THR A 36 9.31 27.06 19.97
N ARG A 37 8.26 26.87 20.78
CA ARG A 37 7.42 25.66 20.73
C ARG A 37 6.63 25.58 19.43
N GLU A 38 6.09 26.67 18.94
CA GLU A 38 5.35 26.75 17.68
C GLU A 38 6.29 26.50 16.48
N SER A 39 7.45 27.13 16.44
CA SER A 39 8.44 26.90 15.37
C SER A 39 8.98 25.48 15.37
N PHE A 40 9.17 24.86 16.53
CA PHE A 40 9.55 23.45 16.66
C PHE A 40 8.44 22.51 16.15
N ARG A 41 7.17 22.81 16.54
CA ARG A 41 6.01 22.07 16.06
C ARG A 41 5.85 22.17 14.54
N ALA A 42 5.98 23.37 13.99
CA ALA A 42 5.91 23.60 12.54
C ALA A 42 6.98 22.78 11.81
N ARG A 43 8.23 22.84 12.28
CA ARG A 43 9.36 22.11 11.67
C ARG A 43 9.19 20.60 11.71
N ILE A 44 8.70 20.03 12.82
CA ILE A 44 8.45 18.57 12.91
C ILE A 44 7.38 18.11 11.91
N ASN A 45 6.36 18.97 11.68
CA ASN A 45 5.23 18.59 10.82
C ASN A 45 5.43 19.00 9.35
N GLU A 46 6.43 19.81 9.05
CA GLU A 46 6.63 20.38 7.70
C GLU A 46 6.85 19.30 6.65
N ASN A 47 7.60 18.26 6.98
CA ASN A 47 8.06 17.25 6.05
C ASN A 47 7.48 15.84 6.34
N VAL A 48 6.39 15.76 7.09
CA VAL A 48 5.73 14.50 7.40
C VAL A 48 4.75 14.16 6.29
N VAL A 49 4.83 12.94 5.76
CA VAL A 49 3.83 12.31 4.92
C VAL A 49 3.29 11.06 5.60
N THR A 50 2.00 10.84 5.49
CA THR A 50 1.32 9.68 6.06
C THR A 50 0.82 8.79 4.94
N ILE A 51 0.97 7.47 5.09
CA ILE A 51 0.53 6.49 4.10
C ILE A 51 -0.36 5.45 4.78
N MET A 52 -1.63 5.40 4.40
CA MET A 52 -2.56 4.36 4.83
C MET A 52 -2.19 3.04 4.18
N ALA A 53 -1.99 2.02 5.00
CA ALA A 53 -1.77 0.64 4.60
C ALA A 53 -3.00 -0.22 4.93
N GLY A 54 -2.93 -1.50 4.59
CA GLY A 54 -3.95 -2.47 4.96
C GLY A 54 -3.82 -2.94 6.42
N SER A 55 -4.29 -4.15 6.67
CA SER A 55 -4.22 -4.78 8.00
C SER A 55 -2.76 -5.01 8.46
N ALA A 56 -2.60 -5.21 9.76
CA ALA A 56 -1.29 -5.41 10.38
C ALA A 56 -0.50 -6.63 9.85
N SER A 57 -1.18 -7.63 9.28
CA SER A 57 -0.57 -8.82 8.69
C SER A 57 -0.53 -8.80 7.15
N GLY A 58 -1.00 -7.72 6.52
CA GLY A 58 -1.08 -7.61 5.06
C GLY A 58 0.24 -7.15 4.41
N THR A 59 0.40 -7.50 3.15
CA THR A 59 1.54 -7.07 2.32
C THR A 59 1.63 -5.55 2.21
N ASP A 60 0.50 -4.83 2.15
CA ASP A 60 0.47 -3.37 2.08
C ASP A 60 1.26 -2.70 3.21
N LEU A 61 1.09 -3.19 4.45
CA LEU A 61 1.82 -2.62 5.58
C LEU A 61 3.32 -2.89 5.47
N ALA A 62 3.73 -4.08 5.05
CA ALA A 62 5.14 -4.39 4.83
C ALA A 62 5.76 -3.47 3.76
N ILE A 63 5.02 -3.21 2.67
CA ILE A 63 5.45 -2.28 1.61
C ILE A 63 5.56 -0.86 2.14
N VAL A 64 4.59 -0.35 2.92
CA VAL A 64 4.65 1.01 3.49
C VAL A 64 5.75 1.13 4.54
N GLN A 65 6.03 0.06 5.31
CA GLN A 65 7.18 0.02 6.23
C GLN A 65 8.50 0.08 5.46
N ASP A 66 8.64 -0.66 4.37
CA ASP A 66 9.81 -0.56 3.49
C ASP A 66 9.99 0.86 2.93
N ILE A 67 8.89 1.53 2.54
CA ILE A 67 8.94 2.93 2.11
C ILE A 67 9.47 3.82 3.24
N ALA A 68 8.96 3.67 4.46
CA ALA A 68 9.42 4.44 5.60
C ALA A 68 10.90 4.17 5.90
N ASP A 69 11.31 2.91 5.94
CA ASP A 69 12.68 2.53 6.23
C ASP A 69 13.72 3.05 5.22
N VAL A 70 13.32 3.22 3.97
CA VAL A 70 14.23 3.71 2.92
C VAL A 70 14.22 5.23 2.83
N LEU A 71 13.08 5.88 3.05
CA LEU A 71 12.90 7.30 2.75
C LEU A 71 12.90 8.22 3.97
N ASP A 72 12.56 7.71 5.17
CA ASP A 72 12.52 8.51 6.41
C ASP A 72 13.95 8.81 6.89
N ASP A 73 14.34 10.08 6.83
CA ASP A 73 15.64 10.55 7.35
C ASP A 73 15.49 11.33 8.68
N GLY A 74 14.29 11.37 9.23
CA GLY A 74 13.97 12.03 10.50
C GLY A 74 13.86 13.56 10.42
N SER A 75 14.17 14.18 9.28
CA SER A 75 14.22 15.64 9.14
C SER A 75 13.66 16.18 7.85
N ALA A 76 14.30 15.91 6.72
CA ALA A 76 13.92 16.44 5.43
C ALA A 76 12.72 15.71 4.79
N LEU A 77 12.50 14.45 5.16
CA LEU A 77 11.30 13.69 4.90
C LEU A 77 11.05 12.69 6.03
N ARG A 78 9.83 12.67 6.55
CA ARG A 78 9.36 11.65 7.48
C ARG A 78 8.18 10.91 6.87
N VAL A 79 8.24 9.60 6.89
CA VAL A 79 7.18 8.73 6.36
C VAL A 79 6.55 7.96 7.53
N LEU A 80 5.25 8.16 7.74
CA LEU A 80 4.51 7.50 8.80
C LEU A 80 3.56 6.44 8.23
N PRO A 81 3.87 5.15 8.38
CA PRO A 81 2.95 4.06 8.08
C PRO A 81 1.73 4.12 9.01
N MET A 82 0.53 4.04 8.45
CA MET A 82 -0.73 4.00 9.20
C MET A 82 -1.46 2.70 8.90
N VAL A 83 -1.80 1.96 9.95
CA VAL A 83 -2.61 0.73 9.82
C VAL A 83 -4.07 1.12 9.62
N GLY A 84 -4.68 0.63 8.55
CA GLY A 84 -6.10 0.79 8.23
C GLY A 84 -6.83 -0.55 8.20
N LYS A 85 -8.10 -0.54 7.82
CA LYS A 85 -8.87 -1.78 7.61
C LYS A 85 -8.53 -2.43 6.26
N GLY A 86 -8.13 -1.63 5.28
CA GLY A 86 -7.78 -2.12 3.95
C GLY A 86 -8.07 -1.11 2.84
N PRO A 87 -7.89 -1.53 1.59
CA PRO A 87 -7.93 -0.67 0.41
C PRO A 87 -9.19 0.18 0.25
N GLU A 88 -10.34 -0.33 0.68
CA GLU A 88 -11.60 0.40 0.63
C GLU A 88 -11.61 1.60 1.57
N GLN A 89 -11.24 1.38 2.83
CA GLN A 89 -11.17 2.48 3.79
C GLN A 89 -10.06 3.45 3.40
N ASN A 90 -8.93 2.95 2.93
CA ASN A 90 -7.78 3.77 2.58
C ASN A 90 -8.13 4.83 1.54
N ILE A 91 -8.92 4.50 0.50
CA ILE A 91 -9.32 5.49 -0.49
C ILE A 91 -10.28 6.54 0.10
N LYS A 92 -11.18 6.14 1.00
CA LYS A 92 -12.05 7.07 1.74
C LYS A 92 -11.24 7.99 2.64
N ASP A 93 -10.22 7.46 3.31
CA ASP A 93 -9.34 8.21 4.19
C ASP A 93 -8.46 9.21 3.42
N VAL A 94 -7.93 8.82 2.27
CA VAL A 94 -7.20 9.73 1.37
C VAL A 94 -8.06 10.92 0.93
N LEU A 95 -9.34 10.69 0.67
CA LEU A 95 -10.26 11.73 0.22
C LEU A 95 -10.74 12.64 1.36
N PHE A 96 -11.07 12.08 2.52
CA PHE A 96 -11.88 12.76 3.52
C PHE A 96 -11.23 12.90 4.89
N LEU A 97 -10.23 12.05 5.24
CA LEU A 97 -9.62 12.08 6.56
C LEU A 97 -8.47 13.11 6.61
N ARG A 98 -8.55 14.04 7.58
CA ARG A 98 -7.47 15.00 7.81
C ARG A 98 -6.21 14.28 8.31
N GLY A 99 -5.08 14.60 7.72
CA GLY A 99 -3.79 14.04 8.15
C GLY A 99 -3.39 12.78 7.39
N VAL A 100 -4.18 12.33 6.42
CA VAL A 100 -3.80 11.30 5.46
C VAL A 100 -3.35 11.99 4.17
N ASP A 101 -2.18 11.63 3.68
CA ASP A 101 -1.61 12.19 2.45
C ASP A 101 -1.70 11.18 1.29
N MET A 102 -1.52 9.90 1.58
CA MET A 102 -1.51 8.81 0.61
C MET A 102 -2.11 7.54 1.20
N GLY A 103 -2.44 6.58 0.33
CA GLY A 103 -2.89 5.25 0.74
C GLY A 103 -2.65 4.20 -0.34
N ILE A 104 -2.55 2.94 0.07
CA ILE A 104 -2.59 1.82 -0.87
C ILE A 104 -4.04 1.38 -1.01
N THR A 105 -4.52 1.31 -2.25
CA THR A 105 -5.83 0.77 -2.61
C THR A 105 -5.68 -0.24 -3.74
N GLN A 106 -6.79 -0.85 -4.17
CA GLN A 106 -6.82 -1.82 -5.27
C GLN A 106 -7.49 -1.22 -6.51
N ALA A 107 -7.02 -1.60 -7.69
CA ALA A 107 -7.53 -1.08 -8.96
C ALA A 107 -9.03 -1.40 -9.19
N ASN A 108 -9.50 -2.59 -8.77
CA ASN A 108 -10.90 -2.97 -8.84
C ASN A 108 -11.80 -2.13 -7.92
N ILE A 109 -11.32 -1.72 -6.74
CA ILE A 109 -12.04 -0.86 -5.81
C ILE A 109 -12.17 0.55 -6.37
N LEU A 110 -11.10 1.09 -6.96
CA LEU A 110 -11.17 2.36 -7.67
C LEU A 110 -12.23 2.31 -8.77
N LYS A 111 -12.24 1.25 -9.58
CA LYS A 111 -13.20 1.04 -10.65
C LYS A 111 -14.64 0.86 -10.13
N HIS A 112 -14.80 0.12 -9.03
CA HIS A 112 -16.08 -0.05 -8.36
C HIS A 112 -16.68 1.31 -7.97
N TYR A 113 -15.94 2.16 -7.26
CA TYR A 113 -16.41 3.48 -6.87
C TYR A 113 -16.63 4.45 -8.02
N ALA A 114 -15.83 4.36 -9.08
CA ALA A 114 -16.07 5.12 -10.30
C ALA A 114 -17.39 4.72 -10.99
N LYS A 115 -17.74 3.44 -10.95
CA LYS A 115 -18.97 2.89 -11.53
C LYS A 115 -20.21 3.21 -10.68
N THR A 116 -20.12 3.06 -9.35
CA THR A 116 -21.27 3.27 -8.45
C THR A 116 -21.54 4.75 -8.15
N GLY A 117 -20.52 5.60 -8.24
CA GLY A 117 -20.62 7.02 -7.89
C GLY A 117 -20.76 7.30 -6.39
N GLU A 118 -20.59 6.32 -5.53
CA GLU A 118 -20.76 6.44 -4.06
C GLU A 118 -19.82 7.48 -3.43
N LEU A 119 -18.63 7.68 -3.98
CA LEU A 119 -17.66 8.68 -3.51
C LEU A 119 -17.81 10.06 -4.17
N GLY A 120 -18.89 10.26 -4.91
CA GLY A 120 -19.24 11.53 -5.58
C GLY A 120 -18.83 11.59 -7.05
N ALA A 121 -19.47 12.48 -7.80
CA ALA A 121 -19.28 12.60 -9.25
C ALA A 121 -17.86 12.98 -9.68
N ASN A 122 -17.11 13.66 -8.82
CA ASN A 122 -15.74 14.12 -9.10
C ASN A 122 -14.68 13.17 -8.56
N PHE A 123 -15.03 11.95 -8.18
CA PHE A 123 -14.12 10.99 -7.56
C PHE A 123 -12.86 10.76 -8.38
N ILE A 124 -12.99 10.53 -9.68
CA ILE A 124 -11.87 10.27 -10.60
C ILE A 124 -10.89 11.45 -10.64
N ASP A 125 -11.41 12.69 -10.64
CA ASP A 125 -10.59 13.91 -10.70
C ASP A 125 -9.91 14.21 -9.35
N GLN A 126 -10.47 13.74 -8.25
CA GLN A 126 -9.93 13.95 -6.91
C GLN A 126 -8.81 12.98 -6.53
N VAL A 127 -8.68 11.86 -7.25
CA VAL A 127 -7.66 10.83 -6.99
C VAL A 127 -6.58 10.87 -8.05
N ALA A 128 -5.32 10.92 -7.61
CA ALA A 128 -4.17 10.74 -8.48
C ALA A 128 -3.36 9.52 -8.03
N TYR A 129 -3.05 8.59 -8.95
CA TYR A 129 -2.15 7.50 -8.60
C TYR A 129 -0.68 7.90 -8.76
N ILE A 130 0.14 7.53 -7.80
CA ILE A 130 1.59 7.75 -7.83
C ILE A 130 2.26 6.62 -8.60
N ALA A 131 1.95 5.38 -8.25
CA ALA A 131 2.49 4.19 -8.89
C ALA A 131 1.51 3.01 -8.82
N LYS A 132 1.51 2.19 -9.87
CA LYS A 132 1.08 0.79 -9.74
C LYS A 132 2.16 0.07 -8.97
N LEU A 133 1.75 -0.68 -7.94
CA LEU A 133 2.69 -1.39 -7.10
C LEU A 133 2.82 -2.84 -7.54
N PHE A 134 2.23 -3.75 -6.85
CA PHE A 134 2.35 -5.18 -7.05
C PHE A 134 0.97 -5.83 -7.25
N ASN A 135 0.97 -7.09 -7.59
CA ASN A 135 -0.26 -7.87 -7.65
C ASN A 135 -0.56 -8.52 -6.30
N GLU A 136 -1.83 -8.48 -5.91
CA GLU A 136 -2.38 -9.20 -4.77
C GLU A 136 -3.20 -10.37 -5.30
N GLU A 137 -2.70 -11.56 -5.06
CA GLU A 137 -3.30 -12.80 -5.53
C GLU A 137 -4.48 -13.20 -4.62
N MET A 138 -5.54 -13.70 -5.24
CA MET A 138 -6.65 -14.30 -4.52
C MET A 138 -6.31 -15.74 -4.15
N HIS A 139 -6.33 -16.03 -2.87
CA HIS A 139 -6.12 -17.37 -2.34
C HIS A 139 -7.44 -17.87 -1.77
N ILE A 140 -7.87 -19.04 -2.19
CA ILE A 140 -9.03 -19.70 -1.61
C ILE A 140 -8.56 -21.00 -0.95
N LEU A 141 -8.48 -20.98 0.37
CA LEU A 141 -8.13 -22.16 1.16
C LEU A 141 -9.40 -22.98 1.42
N VAL A 142 -9.39 -24.25 1.06
CA VAL A 142 -10.50 -25.18 1.21
C VAL A 142 -10.05 -26.50 1.82
N ARG A 143 -11.01 -27.31 2.26
CA ARG A 143 -10.71 -28.73 2.55
C ARG A 143 -10.43 -29.50 1.26
N SER A 144 -9.65 -30.57 1.37
CA SER A 144 -9.19 -31.37 0.24
C SER A 144 -10.30 -32.06 -0.56
N ASP A 145 -11.51 -32.17 0.01
CA ASP A 145 -12.70 -32.72 -0.64
C ASP A 145 -13.41 -31.76 -1.60
N VAL A 146 -13.15 -30.44 -1.52
CA VAL A 146 -13.70 -29.41 -2.43
C VAL A 146 -12.81 -29.31 -3.67
N ASN A 147 -13.34 -29.53 -4.87
CA ASN A 147 -12.55 -29.58 -6.10
C ASN A 147 -12.89 -28.47 -7.09
N ASP A 148 -14.06 -27.87 -6.99
CA ASP A 148 -14.53 -26.80 -7.86
C ASP A 148 -15.06 -25.62 -7.03
N ILE A 149 -14.84 -24.40 -7.52
CA ILE A 149 -15.26 -23.19 -6.82
C ILE A 149 -16.79 -23.08 -6.71
N HIS A 150 -17.55 -23.65 -7.68
CA HIS A 150 -19.01 -23.65 -7.66
C HIS A 150 -19.58 -24.56 -6.54
N GLU A 151 -18.77 -25.47 -5.97
CA GLU A 151 -19.17 -26.23 -4.77
C GLU A 151 -19.34 -25.33 -3.52
N LEU A 152 -18.88 -24.07 -3.59
CA LEU A 152 -19.04 -23.08 -2.55
C LEU A 152 -20.41 -22.37 -2.55
N GLN A 153 -21.24 -22.65 -3.57
CA GLN A 153 -22.62 -22.16 -3.64
C GLN A 153 -23.38 -22.50 -2.34
N ASP A 154 -24.02 -21.50 -1.71
CA ASP A 154 -24.76 -21.59 -0.44
C ASP A 154 -23.95 -22.11 0.77
N LYS A 155 -22.61 -22.18 0.67
CA LYS A 155 -21.74 -22.61 1.78
C LYS A 155 -21.27 -21.42 2.61
N PRO A 156 -20.94 -21.63 3.91
CA PRO A 156 -20.29 -20.61 4.70
C PRO A 156 -18.85 -20.44 4.24
N VAL A 157 -18.51 -19.24 3.76
CA VAL A 157 -17.19 -18.85 3.26
C VAL A 157 -16.71 -17.63 4.03
N ASN A 158 -15.47 -17.64 4.48
CA ASN A 158 -14.85 -16.48 5.09
C ASN A 158 -14.35 -15.53 4.02
N PHE A 159 -14.85 -14.30 4.02
CA PHE A 159 -14.43 -13.19 3.15
C PHE A 159 -13.43 -12.23 3.84
N GLY A 160 -12.83 -12.66 4.95
CA GLY A 160 -11.92 -11.81 5.72
C GLY A 160 -12.65 -10.77 6.57
N ALA A 161 -11.90 -9.79 7.05
CA ALA A 161 -12.46 -8.71 7.87
C ALA A 161 -13.35 -7.77 7.06
N GLU A 162 -14.41 -7.24 7.68
CA GLU A 162 -15.29 -6.24 7.08
C GLU A 162 -14.49 -4.97 6.65
N GLY A 163 -14.73 -4.50 5.43
CA GLY A 163 -14.06 -3.35 4.82
C GLY A 163 -12.64 -3.67 4.33
N SER A 164 -12.24 -4.95 4.30
CA SER A 164 -10.96 -5.38 3.75
C SER A 164 -11.00 -5.52 2.23
N GLY A 165 -9.83 -5.45 1.58
CA GLY A 165 -9.71 -5.76 0.16
C GLY A 165 -10.11 -7.20 -0.18
N THR A 166 -9.92 -8.14 0.76
CA THR A 166 -10.36 -9.53 0.62
C THR A 166 -11.88 -9.62 0.48
N GLU A 167 -12.62 -8.90 1.33
CA GLU A 167 -14.09 -8.90 1.28
C GLU A 167 -14.61 -8.41 -0.07
N ILE A 168 -14.20 -7.21 -0.48
CA ILE A 168 -14.73 -6.61 -1.72
C ILE A 168 -14.28 -7.40 -2.94
N THR A 169 -13.01 -7.76 -3.03
CA THR A 169 -12.50 -8.55 -4.15
C THR A 169 -13.16 -9.93 -4.19
N GLY A 170 -13.33 -10.58 -3.04
CA GLY A 170 -14.05 -11.84 -2.94
C GLY A 170 -15.47 -11.74 -3.46
N ARG A 171 -16.25 -10.73 -3.02
CA ARG A 171 -17.61 -10.49 -3.50
C ARG A 171 -17.66 -10.28 -5.00
N LEU A 172 -16.83 -9.39 -5.55
CA LEU A 172 -16.83 -9.08 -6.98
C LEU A 172 -16.45 -10.30 -7.84
N VAL A 173 -15.51 -11.13 -7.39
CA VAL A 173 -15.12 -12.35 -8.09
C VAL A 173 -16.23 -13.40 -8.01
N PHE A 174 -16.84 -13.61 -6.85
CA PHE A 174 -17.93 -14.56 -6.68
C PHE A 174 -19.17 -14.13 -7.48
N GLU A 175 -19.50 -12.84 -7.47
CA GLU A 175 -20.57 -12.28 -8.31
C GLU A 175 -20.32 -12.54 -9.80
N ALA A 176 -19.11 -12.29 -10.29
CA ALA A 176 -18.72 -12.54 -11.69
C ALA A 176 -18.81 -14.03 -12.06
N LEU A 177 -18.55 -14.93 -11.09
CA LEU A 177 -18.67 -16.38 -11.28
C LEU A 177 -20.10 -16.91 -11.06
N GLY A 178 -21.04 -16.04 -10.67
CA GLY A 178 -22.42 -16.44 -10.37
C GLY A 178 -22.56 -17.31 -9.12
N ILE A 179 -21.68 -17.13 -8.12
CA ILE A 179 -21.66 -17.90 -6.89
C ILE A 179 -22.20 -17.05 -5.73
N GLU A 180 -23.25 -17.50 -5.07
CA GLU A 180 -23.78 -16.91 -3.84
C GLU A 180 -23.34 -17.75 -2.64
N ALA A 181 -22.38 -17.26 -1.86
CA ALA A 181 -21.94 -17.91 -0.63
C ALA A 181 -22.54 -17.21 0.61
N ARG A 182 -22.60 -17.93 1.72
CA ARG A 182 -22.93 -17.31 3.01
C ARG A 182 -21.68 -16.68 3.60
N GLU A 183 -21.63 -15.36 3.58
CA GLU A 183 -20.45 -14.62 4.00
C GLU A 183 -20.22 -14.72 5.50
N MET A 184 -18.96 -14.94 5.86
CA MET A 184 -18.44 -14.90 7.22
C MET A 184 -17.27 -13.91 7.27
N HIS A 185 -17.12 -13.22 8.40
CA HIS A 185 -16.04 -12.25 8.61
C HIS A 185 -15.24 -12.67 9.86
N LEU A 186 -14.20 -13.44 9.63
CA LEU A 186 -13.36 -14.04 10.66
C LEU A 186 -11.92 -13.57 10.51
N SER A 187 -11.16 -13.61 11.60
CA SER A 187 -9.70 -13.51 11.50
C SER A 187 -9.13 -14.72 10.75
N ASP A 188 -7.94 -14.56 10.11
CA ASP A 188 -7.30 -15.66 9.39
C ASP A 188 -7.08 -16.89 10.29
N ALA A 189 -6.71 -16.67 11.55
CA ALA A 189 -6.49 -17.76 12.51
C ALA A 189 -7.79 -18.53 12.84
N ASP A 190 -8.87 -17.82 13.10
CA ASP A 190 -10.19 -18.43 13.38
C ASP A 190 -10.73 -19.13 12.14
N ALA A 191 -10.57 -18.54 10.96
CA ALA A 191 -11.00 -19.12 9.69
C ALA A 191 -10.30 -20.45 9.41
N ILE A 192 -8.97 -20.54 9.63
CA ILE A 192 -8.22 -21.79 9.46
C ILE A 192 -8.72 -22.86 10.44
N GLN A 193 -9.00 -22.52 11.68
CA GLN A 193 -9.55 -23.46 12.66
C GLN A 193 -10.94 -23.94 12.24
N LYS A 194 -11.84 -23.04 11.86
CA LYS A 194 -13.20 -23.37 11.43
C LYS A 194 -13.24 -24.15 10.12
N LEU A 195 -12.28 -23.91 9.24
CA LEU A 195 -12.10 -24.70 8.02
C LEU A 195 -11.71 -26.14 8.37
N LYS A 196 -10.76 -26.34 9.29
CA LYS A 196 -10.34 -27.68 9.76
C LYS A 196 -11.45 -28.42 10.48
N SER A 197 -12.30 -27.75 11.25
CA SER A 197 -13.47 -28.35 11.92
C SER A 197 -14.63 -28.61 10.97
N GLY A 198 -14.61 -28.04 9.75
CA GLY A 198 -15.70 -28.15 8.78
C GLY A 198 -16.88 -27.20 9.03
N GLU A 199 -16.72 -26.20 9.91
CA GLU A 199 -17.75 -25.18 10.15
C GLU A 199 -17.88 -24.22 8.99
N ILE A 200 -16.79 -23.96 8.25
CA ILE A 200 -16.80 -23.20 7.00
C ILE A 200 -16.24 -24.05 5.86
N ALA A 201 -16.64 -23.74 4.63
CA ALA A 201 -16.24 -24.48 3.44
C ALA A 201 -14.93 -23.92 2.83
N ALA A 202 -14.74 -22.60 2.92
CA ALA A 202 -13.58 -21.91 2.37
C ALA A 202 -13.19 -20.70 3.19
N SER A 203 -11.92 -20.28 3.06
CA SER A 203 -11.44 -18.97 3.51
C SER A 203 -10.72 -18.28 2.35
N ILE A 204 -11.15 -17.07 2.03
CA ILE A 204 -10.54 -16.21 1.01
C ILE A 204 -9.51 -15.31 1.68
N VAL A 205 -8.36 -15.11 1.00
CA VAL A 205 -7.33 -14.14 1.37
C VAL A 205 -6.85 -13.46 0.09
N VAL A 206 -6.96 -12.15 -0.01
CA VAL A 206 -6.44 -11.35 -1.14
C VAL A 206 -5.30 -10.49 -0.60
N THR A 207 -4.10 -10.82 -1.01
CA THR A 207 -2.86 -10.16 -0.58
C THR A 207 -1.71 -10.61 -1.49
N GLY A 208 -0.59 -9.88 -1.45
CA GLY A 208 0.61 -10.31 -2.18
C GLY A 208 1.18 -11.62 -1.65
N LYS A 209 1.50 -12.52 -2.57
CA LYS A 209 2.12 -13.81 -2.22
C LYS A 209 3.62 -13.65 -1.90
N PRO A 210 4.16 -14.45 -0.95
CA PRO A 210 3.46 -15.42 -0.12
C PRO A 210 2.68 -14.77 1.02
N ALA A 211 1.40 -15.10 1.17
CA ALA A 211 0.53 -14.62 2.22
C ALA A 211 0.95 -15.16 3.60
N PRO A 212 1.25 -14.33 4.61
CA PRO A 212 1.72 -14.80 5.91
C PRO A 212 0.76 -15.78 6.60
N ALA A 213 -0.55 -15.55 6.48
CA ALA A 213 -1.57 -16.42 7.06
C ALA A 213 -1.48 -17.87 6.52
N LEU A 214 -1.14 -18.04 5.23
CA LEU A 214 -1.02 -19.34 4.58
C LEU A 214 0.38 -19.95 4.75
N SER A 215 1.43 -19.14 4.64
CA SER A 215 2.82 -19.59 4.80
C SER A 215 3.13 -20.09 6.22
N ASN A 216 2.40 -19.59 7.21
CA ASN A 216 2.54 -20.02 8.60
C ASN A 216 1.82 -21.34 8.92
N ILE A 217 1.04 -21.91 7.98
CA ILE A 217 0.41 -23.21 8.15
C ILE A 217 1.50 -24.28 8.14
N LYS A 218 1.74 -24.93 9.29
CA LYS A 218 2.74 -26.00 9.42
C LYS A 218 2.18 -27.38 9.07
N ASP A 219 0.86 -27.56 9.25
CA ASP A 219 0.14 -28.80 8.97
C ASP A 219 -1.08 -28.47 8.10
N ALA A 220 -0.96 -28.78 6.80
CA ALA A 220 -2.02 -28.58 5.82
C ALA A 220 -2.78 -29.90 5.49
N ARG A 221 -2.66 -30.93 6.33
CA ARG A 221 -3.41 -32.19 6.09
C ARG A 221 -4.90 -31.89 5.99
N GLY A 222 -5.51 -32.36 4.91
CA GLY A 222 -6.91 -32.12 4.61
C GLY A 222 -7.25 -30.70 4.10
N LEU A 223 -6.25 -29.88 3.83
CA LEU A 223 -6.40 -28.55 3.24
C LEU A 223 -5.67 -28.46 1.90
N LYS A 224 -6.18 -27.61 1.01
CA LYS A 224 -5.52 -27.24 -0.26
C LYS A 224 -5.94 -25.84 -0.70
N LEU A 225 -5.20 -25.27 -1.62
CA LEU A 225 -5.61 -24.07 -2.36
C LEU A 225 -6.50 -24.49 -3.54
N LEU A 226 -7.58 -23.75 -3.75
CA LEU A 226 -8.54 -23.96 -4.83
C LEU A 226 -8.26 -23.00 -5.97
N ALA A 227 -8.35 -23.49 -7.20
CA ALA A 227 -8.21 -22.65 -8.40
C ALA A 227 -9.40 -21.71 -8.56
N VAL A 228 -9.14 -20.52 -9.09
CA VAL A 228 -10.12 -19.52 -9.50
C VAL A 228 -10.06 -19.38 -11.02
N PRO A 229 -11.15 -19.67 -11.74
CA PRO A 229 -11.16 -19.53 -13.20
C PRO A 229 -11.05 -18.06 -13.61
N TYR A 230 -10.17 -17.76 -14.57
CA TYR A 230 -10.05 -16.45 -15.17
C TYR A 230 -11.01 -16.35 -16.36
N ILE A 231 -12.17 -15.73 -16.15
CA ILE A 231 -13.24 -15.58 -17.12
C ILE A 231 -13.27 -14.16 -17.69
N LYS A 232 -13.96 -13.98 -18.80
CA LYS A 232 -14.05 -12.70 -19.52
C LYS A 232 -14.56 -11.55 -18.64
N GLU A 233 -15.48 -11.82 -17.74
CA GLU A 233 -16.06 -10.84 -16.81
C GLU A 233 -15.04 -10.28 -15.81
N LEU A 234 -13.91 -10.96 -15.63
CA LEU A 234 -12.82 -10.55 -14.74
C LEU A 234 -11.70 -9.79 -15.46
N GLU A 235 -11.58 -9.89 -16.81
CA GLU A 235 -10.45 -9.32 -17.58
C GLU A 235 -10.25 -7.82 -17.39
N ASP A 236 -11.31 -7.10 -17.15
CA ASP A 236 -11.30 -5.64 -17.00
C ASP A 236 -10.63 -5.14 -15.70
N SER A 237 -10.56 -5.97 -14.66
CA SER A 237 -10.17 -5.54 -13.32
C SER A 237 -9.14 -6.45 -12.66
N TYR A 238 -8.92 -7.63 -13.23
CA TYR A 238 -8.04 -8.66 -12.68
C TYR A 238 -7.07 -9.16 -13.73
N TYR A 239 -6.01 -9.82 -13.26
CA TYR A 239 -4.98 -10.47 -14.06
C TYR A 239 -4.94 -11.95 -13.73
N PRO A 240 -4.63 -12.83 -14.70
CA PRO A 240 -4.36 -14.23 -14.39
C PRO A 240 -3.11 -14.32 -13.53
N ALA A 241 -3.15 -15.17 -12.51
CA ALA A 241 -2.05 -15.40 -11.59
C ALA A 241 -1.94 -16.89 -11.26
N THR A 242 -0.83 -17.26 -10.66
CA THR A 242 -0.54 -18.66 -10.31
C THR A 242 0.13 -18.73 -8.96
N LEU A 243 -0.32 -19.67 -8.11
CA LEU A 243 0.30 -20.02 -6.84
C LEU A 243 1.11 -21.29 -7.02
N THR A 244 2.34 -21.30 -6.54
CA THR A 244 3.30 -22.39 -6.78
C THR A 244 3.78 -23.04 -5.49
N HIS A 245 4.52 -24.12 -5.61
CA HIS A 245 5.22 -24.75 -4.49
C HIS A 245 6.19 -23.79 -3.80
N ASP A 246 6.91 -22.96 -4.56
CA ASP A 246 7.85 -21.99 -4.00
C ASP A 246 7.15 -20.95 -3.13
N ASP A 247 5.91 -20.58 -3.46
CA ASP A 247 5.10 -19.68 -2.64
C ASP A 247 4.57 -20.38 -1.37
N TYR A 248 4.13 -21.66 -1.51
CA TYR A 248 3.43 -22.43 -0.46
C TYR A 248 3.82 -23.90 -0.45
N PRO A 249 5.01 -24.27 0.05
CA PRO A 249 5.52 -25.65 -0.01
C PRO A 249 4.62 -26.71 0.66
N VAL A 250 3.82 -26.28 1.66
CA VAL A 250 2.95 -27.21 2.43
C VAL A 250 1.57 -27.35 1.79
N LEU A 251 1.11 -26.36 1.01
CA LEU A 251 -0.23 -26.30 0.43
C LEU A 251 -0.25 -26.68 -1.06
N VAL A 252 0.85 -26.46 -1.77
CA VAL A 252 0.98 -26.76 -3.20
C VAL A 252 2.08 -27.81 -3.38
N PRO A 253 1.77 -29.01 -3.84
CA PRO A 253 2.78 -30.06 -4.09
C PRO A 253 3.82 -29.63 -5.13
N GLU A 254 5.02 -30.16 -5.01
CA GLU A 254 6.11 -29.91 -5.97
C GLU A 254 5.68 -30.28 -7.40
N GLY A 255 6.00 -29.39 -8.35
CA GLY A 255 5.61 -29.54 -9.76
C GLY A 255 4.14 -29.20 -10.06
N GLN A 256 3.34 -28.88 -9.06
CA GLN A 256 1.96 -28.42 -9.25
C GLN A 256 1.86 -26.90 -9.17
N ARG A 257 0.77 -26.38 -9.71
CA ARG A 257 0.38 -24.97 -9.63
C ARG A 257 -1.12 -24.86 -9.44
N VAL A 258 -1.54 -23.77 -8.84
CA VAL A 258 -2.94 -23.40 -8.66
C VAL A 258 -3.18 -22.11 -9.41
N ASP A 259 -3.96 -22.13 -10.47
CA ASP A 259 -4.31 -20.94 -11.23
C ASP A 259 -5.33 -20.12 -10.43
N THR A 260 -5.16 -18.81 -10.43
CA THR A 260 -5.99 -17.87 -9.69
C THR A 260 -6.04 -16.51 -10.39
N VAL A 261 -6.70 -15.54 -9.76
CA VAL A 261 -6.74 -14.15 -10.22
C VAL A 261 -5.99 -13.24 -9.25
N ALA A 262 -5.49 -12.14 -9.77
CA ALA A 262 -4.84 -11.11 -8.96
C ALA A 262 -5.38 -9.73 -9.31
N VAL A 263 -5.35 -8.84 -8.34
CA VAL A 263 -5.67 -7.43 -8.48
C VAL A 263 -4.44 -6.58 -8.22
N CYS A 264 -4.31 -5.46 -8.94
CA CYS A 264 -3.17 -4.56 -8.74
C CYS A 264 -3.37 -3.66 -7.54
N ALA A 265 -2.41 -3.65 -6.61
CA ALA A 265 -2.27 -2.63 -5.58
C ALA A 265 -1.76 -1.31 -6.18
N VAL A 266 -2.30 -0.18 -5.73
CA VAL A 266 -2.02 1.15 -6.29
C VAL A 266 -1.75 2.13 -5.15
N LEU A 267 -0.63 2.83 -5.19
CA LEU A 267 -0.36 3.96 -4.31
C LEU A 267 -1.04 5.21 -4.87
N VAL A 268 -1.96 5.75 -4.10
CA VAL A 268 -2.77 6.92 -4.48
C VAL A 268 -2.62 8.08 -3.49
N SER A 269 -2.88 9.29 -3.96
CA SER A 269 -3.02 10.51 -3.18
C SER A 269 -4.27 11.26 -3.59
N PHE A 270 -4.70 12.22 -2.77
CA PHE A 270 -5.60 13.25 -3.26
C PHE A 270 -4.89 14.08 -4.34
N ASN A 271 -5.62 14.54 -5.34
CA ASN A 271 -5.08 15.39 -6.41
C ASN A 271 -4.96 16.84 -5.93
N TRP A 272 -3.90 17.14 -5.16
CA TRP A 272 -3.67 18.44 -4.56
C TRP A 272 -3.32 19.52 -5.59
N ASN A 273 -3.81 20.75 -5.37
CA ASN A 273 -3.35 21.91 -6.14
C ASN A 273 -1.87 22.21 -5.85
N ASN A 274 -1.19 22.71 -6.86
CA ASN A 274 0.26 23.00 -6.84
C ASN A 274 0.67 23.97 -5.72
N ASP A 275 -0.23 24.87 -5.28
CA ASP A 275 0.03 25.85 -4.23
C ASP A 275 -0.17 25.28 -2.81
N SER A 276 -0.57 24.03 -2.69
CA SER A 276 -0.84 23.39 -1.42
C SER A 276 0.47 22.99 -0.70
N PRO A 277 0.63 23.25 0.61
CA PRO A 277 1.73 22.71 1.39
C PRO A 277 1.81 21.18 1.35
N ARG A 278 0.70 20.49 1.10
CA ARG A 278 0.66 19.05 0.92
C ARG A 278 1.28 18.63 -0.41
N TYR A 279 1.06 19.41 -1.47
CA TYR A 279 1.69 19.18 -2.77
C TYR A 279 3.23 19.22 -2.66
N ALA A 280 3.77 20.20 -1.97
CA ALA A 280 5.22 20.32 -1.77
C ALA A 280 5.82 19.12 -0.98
N ARG A 281 5.08 18.58 0.01
CA ARG A 281 5.51 17.37 0.72
C ARG A 281 5.45 16.14 -0.19
N LEU A 282 4.38 16.02 -0.98
CA LEU A 282 4.21 14.95 -1.94
C LEU A 282 5.30 14.97 -3.01
N GLU A 283 5.71 16.16 -3.47
CA GLU A 283 6.83 16.34 -4.41
C GLU A 283 8.14 15.75 -3.86
N LYS A 284 8.49 16.10 -2.61
CA LYS A 284 9.66 15.53 -1.93
C LYS A 284 9.58 14.01 -1.82
N PHE A 285 8.40 13.51 -1.46
CA PHE A 285 8.18 12.06 -1.38
C PHE A 285 8.36 11.39 -2.74
N VAL A 286 7.69 11.88 -3.77
CA VAL A 286 7.74 11.30 -5.12
C VAL A 286 9.17 11.29 -5.65
N ASP A 287 9.89 12.41 -5.53
CA ASP A 287 11.27 12.49 -5.97
C ASP A 287 12.15 11.42 -5.29
N ARG A 288 12.08 11.30 -3.96
CA ARG A 288 12.85 10.29 -3.21
C ARG A 288 12.39 8.87 -3.49
N PHE A 289 11.09 8.64 -3.63
CA PHE A 289 10.53 7.32 -3.86
C PHE A 289 11.03 6.73 -5.19
N PHE A 290 10.99 7.51 -6.24
CA PHE A 290 11.47 7.06 -7.56
C PHE A 290 13.00 7.00 -7.65
N THR A 291 13.70 7.97 -7.06
CA THR A 291 15.17 8.01 -7.09
C THR A 291 15.81 6.85 -6.33
N ASN A 292 15.19 6.42 -5.22
CA ASN A 292 15.72 5.33 -4.38
C ASN A 292 15.11 3.95 -4.72
N PHE A 293 14.50 3.77 -5.89
CA PHE A 293 13.78 2.55 -6.23
C PHE A 293 14.63 1.28 -6.11
N ASP A 294 15.88 1.33 -6.51
CA ASP A 294 16.82 0.20 -6.42
C ASP A 294 17.00 -0.31 -4.97
N ALA A 295 16.83 0.55 -3.98
CA ALA A 295 16.93 0.16 -2.57
C ALA A 295 15.75 -0.72 -2.13
N PHE A 296 14.58 -0.53 -2.72
CA PHE A 296 13.41 -1.37 -2.43
C PHE A 296 13.52 -2.78 -3.01
N GLN A 297 14.28 -2.97 -4.08
CA GLN A 297 14.43 -4.27 -4.73
C GLN A 297 15.43 -5.20 -4.04
N LYS A 298 16.14 -4.69 -3.02
CA LYS A 298 17.19 -5.43 -2.28
C LYS A 298 16.67 -5.98 -0.95
N ALA A 299 17.13 -7.18 -0.57
CA ALA A 299 16.87 -7.70 0.76
C ALA A 299 17.34 -6.72 1.86
N PRO A 300 16.64 -6.59 2.98
CA PRO A 300 15.53 -7.45 3.45
C PRO A 300 14.12 -7.00 3.00
N ARG A 301 13.99 -6.12 2.01
CA ARG A 301 12.72 -5.57 1.55
C ARG A 301 11.81 -6.65 0.96
N HIS A 302 10.50 -6.37 1.00
CA HIS A 302 9.48 -7.32 0.54
C HIS A 302 9.71 -7.72 -0.94
N PRO A 303 9.64 -9.02 -1.31
CA PRO A 303 9.94 -9.47 -2.68
C PRO A 303 8.99 -8.89 -3.73
N LYS A 304 7.78 -8.48 -3.36
CA LYS A 304 6.80 -7.82 -4.24
C LYS A 304 7.30 -6.51 -4.87
N TRP A 305 8.34 -5.87 -4.33
CA TRP A 305 8.99 -4.73 -4.98
C TRP A 305 9.56 -5.03 -6.36
N ARG A 306 9.88 -6.29 -6.64
CA ARG A 306 10.38 -6.73 -7.95
C ARG A 306 9.32 -6.72 -9.04
N GLU A 307 8.03 -6.70 -8.67
CA GLU A 307 6.91 -6.60 -9.60
C GLU A 307 6.57 -5.15 -9.97
N VAL A 308 7.09 -4.16 -9.22
CA VAL A 308 6.75 -2.75 -9.40
C VAL A 308 7.40 -2.21 -10.67
N ASN A 309 6.57 -1.63 -11.54
CA ASN A 309 7.00 -0.91 -12.74
C ASN A 309 6.41 0.49 -12.76
N PHE A 310 7.23 1.49 -12.48
CA PHE A 310 6.78 2.90 -12.44
C PHE A 310 6.28 3.43 -13.79
N ALA A 311 6.72 2.84 -14.91
CA ALA A 311 6.21 3.23 -16.22
C ALA A 311 4.81 2.69 -16.52
N ALA A 312 4.34 1.68 -15.78
CA ALA A 312 3.02 1.06 -16.00
C ALA A 312 1.89 2.06 -15.74
N THR A 313 0.93 2.11 -16.65
CA THR A 313 -0.25 2.99 -16.56
C THR A 313 -1.42 2.27 -15.91
N LEU A 314 -2.28 3.03 -15.23
CA LEU A 314 -3.57 2.58 -14.75
C LEU A 314 -4.64 3.18 -15.66
N GLU A 315 -5.29 2.34 -16.44
CA GLU A 315 -6.26 2.77 -17.43
C GLU A 315 -7.48 3.44 -16.77
N GLY A 316 -7.92 4.57 -17.33
CA GLY A 316 -9.04 5.35 -16.80
C GLY A 316 -8.72 6.23 -15.59
N TRP A 317 -7.44 6.28 -15.14
CA TRP A 317 -7.03 7.04 -13.97
C TRP A 317 -5.90 8.03 -14.28
N HIS A 318 -5.91 9.16 -13.57
CA HIS A 318 -4.89 10.19 -13.71
C HIS A 318 -3.65 9.87 -12.87
N ARG A 319 -2.50 9.80 -13.52
CA ARG A 319 -1.24 9.74 -12.79
C ARG A 319 -0.97 11.09 -12.12
N SER A 320 -0.45 11.08 -10.90
CA SER A 320 0.03 12.29 -10.24
C SER A 320 0.94 13.08 -11.18
N PRO A 321 0.70 14.38 -11.38
CA PRO A 321 1.57 15.22 -12.22
C PRO A 321 3.03 15.16 -11.79
N LEU A 322 3.30 15.05 -10.48
CA LEU A 322 4.63 14.90 -9.92
C LEU A 322 5.31 13.60 -10.36
N ALA A 323 4.58 12.49 -10.28
CA ALA A 323 5.08 11.19 -10.72
C ALA A 323 5.32 11.15 -12.23
N GLN A 324 4.39 11.74 -13.03
CA GLN A 324 4.54 11.81 -14.48
C GLN A 324 5.75 12.67 -14.87
N ALA A 325 5.90 13.84 -14.26
CA ALA A 325 7.03 14.73 -14.52
C ALA A 325 8.39 14.07 -14.18
N TRP A 326 8.44 13.28 -13.10
CA TRP A 326 9.66 12.54 -12.75
C TRP A 326 9.99 11.48 -13.82
N ILE A 327 9.00 10.69 -14.25
CA ILE A 327 9.15 9.66 -15.29
C ILE A 327 9.62 10.29 -16.62
N ASP A 328 9.04 11.42 -16.99
CA ASP A 328 9.39 12.10 -18.24
C ASP A 328 10.83 12.64 -18.21
N ARG A 329 11.27 13.24 -17.09
CA ARG A 329 12.67 13.65 -16.87
C ARG A 329 13.61 12.45 -16.95
N ALA A 330 13.28 11.33 -16.32
CA ALA A 330 14.10 10.12 -16.35
C ALA A 330 14.24 9.56 -17.79
N LYS A 331 13.14 9.50 -18.55
CA LYS A 331 13.17 9.09 -19.97
C LYS A 331 14.03 10.00 -20.81
N GLN A 332 13.95 11.32 -20.59
CA GLN A 332 14.75 12.30 -21.31
C GLN A 332 16.22 12.17 -20.97
N ALA A 333 16.57 12.01 -19.70
CA ALA A 333 17.95 11.80 -19.25
C ALA A 333 18.56 10.53 -19.87
N MET A 334 17.81 9.41 -19.88
CA MET A 334 18.24 8.16 -20.53
C MET A 334 18.44 8.35 -22.03
N SER A 335 17.54 9.06 -22.71
CA SER A 335 17.66 9.37 -24.14
C SER A 335 18.90 10.21 -24.45
N THR A 336 19.20 11.19 -23.60
CA THR A 336 20.39 12.04 -23.73
C THR A 336 21.67 11.25 -23.49
N ALA A 337 21.75 10.48 -22.42
CA ALA A 337 22.92 9.63 -22.13
C ALA A 337 23.16 8.58 -23.21
N SER A 338 22.12 7.98 -23.78
CA SER A 338 22.25 7.05 -24.91
C SER A 338 22.77 7.73 -26.17
N ARG A 339 22.39 8.99 -26.38
CA ARG A 339 22.88 9.78 -27.51
C ARG A 339 24.33 10.19 -27.32
N ASP A 340 24.73 10.62 -26.14
CA ASP A 340 26.11 10.98 -25.80
C ASP A 340 27.04 9.76 -25.96
N HIS A 341 26.65 8.59 -25.45
CA HIS A 341 27.43 7.34 -25.67
C HIS A 341 27.54 6.96 -27.14
N PHE A 342 26.49 7.18 -27.94
CA PHE A 342 26.53 6.94 -29.36
C PHE A 342 27.43 7.94 -30.07
N ASP A 343 27.41 9.22 -29.69
CA ASP A 343 28.28 10.26 -30.25
C ASP A 343 29.74 9.98 -29.95
N ASP A 344 30.06 9.51 -28.73
CA ASP A 344 31.42 9.07 -28.38
C ASP A 344 31.85 7.85 -29.21
N PHE A 345 30.97 6.86 -29.39
CA PHE A 345 31.21 5.69 -30.22
C PHE A 345 31.48 6.07 -31.67
N VAL A 346 30.68 6.97 -32.26
CA VAL A 346 30.85 7.49 -33.62
C VAL A 346 32.18 8.25 -33.75
N ALA A 347 32.52 9.07 -32.75
CA ALA A 347 33.79 9.81 -32.74
C ALA A 347 34.99 8.86 -32.69
N GLN A 348 34.91 7.78 -31.92
CA GLN A 348 35.96 6.77 -31.85
C GLN A 348 36.09 5.97 -33.17
N ALA A 349 34.96 5.55 -33.75
CA ALA A 349 34.93 4.84 -35.04
C ALA A 349 35.46 5.70 -36.18
N SER A 350 35.11 6.98 -36.22
CA SER A 350 35.61 7.94 -37.22
C SER A 350 37.12 8.19 -37.13
N ARG A 351 37.70 8.20 -35.92
CA ARG A 351 39.16 8.27 -35.73
C ARG A 351 39.87 7.04 -36.25
N THR A 352 39.22 5.86 -36.19
CA THR A 352 39.81 4.60 -36.66
C THR A 352 39.68 4.42 -38.17
N SER A 353 38.61 4.94 -38.80
CA SER A 353 38.33 4.83 -40.24
C SER A 353 38.89 5.99 -41.09
N GLY A 354 39.26 7.11 -40.48
CA GLY A 354 39.79 8.29 -41.16
C GLY A 354 38.79 9.06 -42.03
N THR A 355 37.50 8.67 -42.05
CA THR A 355 36.47 9.32 -42.87
C THR A 355 35.29 9.75 -41.97
N PRO A 356 34.87 11.04 -42.02
CA PRO A 356 33.69 11.50 -41.31
C PRO A 356 32.42 10.84 -41.86
N MET A 357 31.53 10.34 -40.97
CA MET A 357 30.21 9.85 -41.35
C MET A 357 29.28 11.01 -41.72
N SER A 358 28.46 10.80 -42.74
CA SER A 358 27.35 11.70 -43.09
C SER A 358 26.24 11.67 -42.03
N ASP A 359 25.43 12.73 -41.97
CA ASP A 359 24.29 12.80 -41.02
C ASP A 359 23.27 11.68 -41.21
N SER A 360 23.09 11.19 -42.45
CA SER A 360 22.20 10.06 -42.74
C SER A 360 22.74 8.74 -42.18
N GLU A 361 24.03 8.45 -42.42
CA GLU A 361 24.71 7.25 -41.90
C GLU A 361 24.73 7.25 -40.35
N ARG A 362 24.89 8.43 -39.73
CA ARG A 362 24.85 8.62 -38.29
C ARG A 362 23.48 8.34 -37.74
N ALA A 363 22.38 8.78 -38.39
CA ALA A 363 21.02 8.52 -38.00
C ALA A 363 20.63 7.03 -38.12
N ASP A 364 21.12 6.35 -39.16
CA ASP A 364 20.86 4.91 -39.35
C ASP A 364 21.63 4.07 -38.32
N LEU A 365 22.87 4.44 -38.03
CA LEU A 365 23.69 3.77 -37.03
C LEU A 365 23.14 4.00 -35.62
N PHE A 366 22.59 5.18 -35.33
CA PHE A 366 21.94 5.44 -34.04
C PHE A 366 20.67 4.59 -33.84
N ARG A 367 19.86 4.39 -34.87
CA ARG A 367 18.71 3.47 -34.82
C ARG A 367 19.16 2.04 -34.54
N ALA A 368 20.17 1.56 -35.24
CA ALA A 368 20.73 0.23 -35.02
C ALA A 368 21.32 0.06 -33.59
N PHE A 369 21.97 1.09 -33.07
CA PHE A 369 22.50 1.12 -31.71
C PHE A 369 21.36 1.03 -30.65
N LEU A 370 20.26 1.75 -30.84
CA LEU A 370 19.11 1.67 -29.94
C LEU A 370 18.42 0.30 -29.96
N GLU A 371 18.35 -0.35 -31.12
CA GLU A 371 17.83 -1.73 -31.21
C GLU A 371 18.78 -2.73 -30.56
N TRP A 372 20.07 -2.56 -30.73
CA TRP A 372 21.10 -3.38 -30.09
C TRP A 372 21.04 -3.25 -28.55
N THR A 373 20.94 -2.03 -28.00
CA THR A 373 20.83 -1.80 -26.56
C THR A 373 19.57 -2.43 -25.97
N LYS A 374 18.42 -2.39 -26.67
CA LYS A 374 17.20 -3.07 -26.26
C LYS A 374 17.34 -4.59 -26.19
N SER A 375 18.07 -5.17 -27.13
CA SER A 375 18.29 -6.62 -27.21
C SER A 375 19.30 -7.15 -26.19
N HIS A 376 20.18 -6.27 -25.65
CA HIS A 376 21.27 -6.64 -24.73
C HIS A 376 21.08 -6.10 -23.30
N SER A 377 20.02 -5.34 -23.02
CA SER A 377 19.67 -4.90 -21.66
C SER A 377 18.87 -5.94 -20.85
N ASN A 378 18.61 -7.13 -21.42
CA ASN A 378 17.91 -8.24 -20.78
C ASN A 378 18.84 -9.42 -20.39
N ASN A 379 20.12 -9.18 -20.21
CA ASN A 379 21.04 -10.17 -19.64
C ASN A 379 21.59 -9.72 -18.30
#